data_64b9ce1c9859185adfd45aec8f041b0d
#
_entry.id   64b9ce1c9859185adfd45aec8f041b0d
#
_cell.length_a   1.000
_cell.length_b   1.000
_cell.length_c   1.000
_cell.angle_alpha   90.00
_cell.angle_beta   90.00
_cell.angle_gamma   90.00
#
_symmetry.space_group_name_H-M   'P 1'
#
loop_
_entity.id
_entity.type
_entity.pdbx_description
1 polymer ?
#
loop_
_entity_poly.entity_id
_entity_poly.type
_entity_poly.pdbx_seq_one_letter_code
_entity_poly.pdbx_strand_id
1 'polypeptide(L)'
;MSSDKKQSLGAVTLAAIGVVYGDIGTSPLYTLRECLSGQFGFGVEREAVFGFLSLIFWLLILVVSLKYISYVMRADNTGEGGILTLMSLAGRHTGARATAVLVIMGLIGGSFFYGEVVITPAVSVLSAIEGLEIAAPNLDTYIVPLAIAVLTLLFVIQKHGTGIVGKLFAPVMLVWFIILAVLGARSIIGNPDVLHAMNPYWAMHFFIQYKTVSFFALGAVVLAITGVEALYADMGHFGKFPIRLAWFIVVLPSLVLNYFGQGALLLKHPEAIKNPFFLLAPDWMLIPMLILATLATVIASQAVISGVFSLTRQAVRLGYLPPMRIVHTSEEESGQIYIPVINWLLYFSVVIVIVGFEHSSNLAAAYGIAVTGTMVLTAILCSTVAIQNWHWNRYLVIVILIGMLCIDVSLFSANLVKVFSGGWLPLTLALMMFIVMTTWKSERFRLLRRMHEHGNSLEAMIASLEKSPPVRVPGTAVYMSRALNVIPFAMLHNLKHNKVLHERVVLLTLRTEDAPYVHNVRRVTIEQLSPTFWRVVASYGWRETPNVEEIFHRCGLEGLNCRMMETSFFMSHESLIIGDRPWYLRLRGKLFLALQRNALRAPDQFEIPPNRVIELGTQVEI
;
A
#
# COMPACT_ATOMS: atom_id res chain seq x y z
N MET A 1 20.62 5.97 -26.47
CA MET A 1 20.83 7.22 -25.71
C MET A 1 19.49 7.95 -25.66
N SER A 2 18.64 7.62 -24.68
CA SER A 2 17.47 8.44 -24.38
C SER A 2 17.93 9.47 -23.37
N SER A 3 17.79 10.76 -23.71
CA SER A 3 18.06 11.84 -22.79
C SER A 3 17.10 11.72 -21.60
N ASP A 4 17.61 11.34 -20.44
CA ASP A 4 16.97 11.56 -19.15
C ASP A 4 16.68 13.08 -19.04
N LYS A 5 15.50 13.49 -19.44
CA LYS A 5 14.99 14.80 -19.04
C LYS A 5 14.77 14.73 -17.54
N LYS A 6 15.79 15.10 -16.76
CA LYS A 6 15.62 15.35 -15.32
C LYS A 6 14.46 16.32 -15.17
N GLN A 7 13.33 15.84 -14.68
CA GLN A 7 12.21 16.71 -14.35
C GLN A 7 12.70 17.80 -13.40
N SER A 8 12.27 19.04 -13.57
CA SER A 8 12.67 20.13 -12.69
C SER A 8 12.16 19.83 -11.27
N LEU A 9 12.95 20.18 -10.26
CA LEU A 9 12.58 20.00 -8.85
C LEU A 9 11.19 20.58 -8.54
N GLY A 10 10.89 21.74 -9.13
CA GLY A 10 9.57 22.36 -8.99
C GLY A 10 8.42 21.51 -9.54
N ALA A 11 8.61 20.87 -10.70
CA ALA A 11 7.60 19.99 -11.29
C ALA A 11 7.35 18.74 -10.42
N VAL A 12 8.42 18.12 -9.89
CA VAL A 12 8.29 16.96 -8.99
C VAL A 12 7.66 17.35 -7.65
N THR A 13 8.01 18.53 -7.11
CA THR A 13 7.39 19.05 -5.88
C THR A 13 5.91 19.32 -6.07
N LEU A 14 5.53 19.91 -7.21
CA LEU A 14 4.13 20.16 -7.56
C LEU A 14 3.36 18.84 -7.73
N ALA A 15 3.95 17.85 -8.37
CA ALA A 15 3.37 16.51 -8.50
C ALA A 15 3.19 15.83 -7.14
N ALA A 16 4.15 15.99 -6.21
CA ALA A 16 4.04 15.49 -4.85
C ALA A 16 2.87 16.15 -4.07
N ILE A 17 2.63 17.48 -4.25
CA ILE A 17 1.45 18.16 -3.68
C ILE A 17 0.16 17.50 -4.20
N GLY A 18 0.12 17.16 -5.49
CA GLY A 18 -1.06 16.60 -6.13
C GLY A 18 -1.42 15.19 -5.68
N VAL A 19 -0.44 14.36 -5.37
CA VAL A 19 -0.68 12.93 -5.09
C VAL A 19 -0.49 12.62 -3.62
N VAL A 20 0.66 12.98 -3.04
CA VAL A 20 1.06 12.52 -1.69
C VAL A 20 0.22 13.15 -0.58
N TYR A 21 -0.19 14.41 -0.76
CA TYR A 21 -0.86 15.20 0.26
C TYR A 21 -2.37 15.31 0.09
N GLY A 22 -2.98 14.46 -0.76
CA GLY A 22 -4.41 14.43 -0.97
C GLY A 22 -5.18 14.14 0.31
N ASP A 23 -4.86 13.06 0.98
CA ASP A 23 -5.61 12.57 2.14
C ASP A 23 -5.46 13.51 3.35
N ILE A 24 -4.25 13.85 3.75
CA ILE A 24 -4.02 14.80 4.85
C ILE A 24 -4.58 16.20 4.53
N GLY A 25 -4.63 16.57 3.23
CA GLY A 25 -5.18 17.84 2.76
C GLY A 25 -6.69 17.93 2.84
N THR A 26 -7.41 16.81 2.88
CA THR A 26 -8.88 16.77 3.01
C THR A 26 -9.36 16.59 4.44
N SER A 27 -8.48 16.31 5.39
CA SER A 27 -8.80 16.19 6.82
C SER A 27 -9.52 17.42 7.43
N PRO A 28 -9.27 18.68 7.00
CA PRO A 28 -10.02 19.84 7.50
C PRO A 28 -11.52 19.81 7.25
N LEU A 29 -12.00 19.01 6.28
CA LEU A 29 -13.43 18.88 5.97
C LEU A 29 -14.25 18.35 7.17
N TYR A 30 -13.63 17.49 8.01
CA TYR A 30 -14.37 16.77 9.05
C TYR A 30 -13.74 16.85 10.44
N THR A 31 -12.41 17.06 10.56
CA THR A 31 -11.70 16.90 11.84
C THR A 31 -12.22 17.81 12.95
N LEU A 32 -12.32 19.12 12.72
CA LEU A 32 -12.70 20.05 13.79
C LEU A 32 -14.17 19.90 14.17
N ARG A 33 -15.04 19.60 13.21
CA ARG A 33 -16.44 19.22 13.46
C ARG A 33 -16.52 18.02 14.41
N GLU A 34 -15.77 16.94 14.11
CA GLU A 34 -15.76 15.73 14.92
C GLU A 34 -15.16 15.95 16.33
N CYS A 35 -14.15 16.81 16.46
CA CYS A 35 -13.56 17.15 17.75
C CYS A 35 -14.55 17.86 18.68
N LEU A 36 -15.38 18.75 18.14
CA LEU A 36 -16.30 19.59 18.91
C LEU A 36 -17.75 19.07 18.91
N SER A 37 -18.04 18.03 18.11
CA SER A 37 -19.38 17.45 18.03
C SER A 37 -19.86 16.97 19.41
N GLY A 38 -21.17 17.02 19.62
CA GLY A 38 -21.79 16.78 20.91
C GLY A 38 -21.56 15.42 21.58
N GLN A 39 -20.87 14.47 20.91
CA GLN A 39 -20.51 13.16 21.48
C GLN A 39 -19.69 13.28 22.78
N PHE A 40 -18.88 14.34 22.94
CA PHE A 40 -18.02 14.54 24.10
C PHE A 40 -18.54 15.60 25.07
N GLY A 41 -19.61 16.32 24.74
CA GLY A 41 -20.24 17.32 25.61
C GLY A 41 -19.44 18.62 25.82
N PHE A 42 -18.44 18.90 24.97
CA PHE A 42 -17.59 20.10 25.13
C PHE A 42 -18.28 21.39 24.71
N GLY A 43 -19.21 21.33 23.73
CA GLY A 43 -19.75 22.54 23.11
C GLY A 43 -18.69 23.40 22.40
N VAL A 44 -19.08 24.59 21.96
CA VAL A 44 -18.16 25.54 21.32
C VAL A 44 -17.66 26.56 22.35
N GLU A 45 -17.05 26.05 23.43
CA GLU A 45 -16.40 26.91 24.44
C GLU A 45 -15.01 27.30 23.98
N ARG A 46 -14.56 28.53 24.36
CA ARG A 46 -13.23 29.05 24.00
C ARG A 46 -12.12 28.09 24.37
N GLU A 47 -12.17 27.52 25.56
CA GLU A 47 -11.15 26.60 26.09
C GLU A 47 -11.08 25.29 25.35
N ALA A 48 -12.23 24.73 24.95
CA ALA A 48 -12.31 23.53 24.14
C ALA A 48 -11.76 23.78 22.73
N VAL A 49 -12.16 24.88 22.08
CA VAL A 49 -11.65 25.26 20.76
C VAL A 49 -10.14 25.44 20.77
N PHE A 50 -9.60 26.17 21.77
CA PHE A 50 -8.15 26.38 21.89
C PHE A 50 -7.40 25.08 22.19
N GLY A 51 -7.97 24.23 23.06
CA GLY A 51 -7.42 22.92 23.37
C GLY A 51 -7.29 22.03 22.15
N PHE A 52 -8.35 21.89 21.36
CA PHE A 52 -8.33 21.09 20.13
C PHE A 52 -7.40 21.67 19.06
N LEU A 53 -7.41 22.96 18.85
CA LEU A 53 -6.48 23.60 17.89
C LEU A 53 -5.03 23.41 18.30
N SER A 54 -4.71 23.55 19.59
CA SER A 54 -3.38 23.30 20.11
C SER A 54 -2.95 21.84 19.89
N LEU A 55 -3.83 20.87 20.17
CA LEU A 55 -3.57 19.46 19.95
C LEU A 55 -3.35 19.14 18.45
N ILE A 56 -4.20 19.65 17.56
CA ILE A 56 -4.05 19.48 16.11
C ILE A 56 -2.71 20.05 15.65
N PHE A 57 -2.39 21.29 16.06
CA PHE A 57 -1.13 21.96 15.67
C PHE A 57 0.09 21.13 16.09
N TRP A 58 0.14 20.72 17.37
CA TRP A 58 1.28 19.98 17.87
C TRP A 58 1.36 18.56 17.32
N LEU A 59 0.25 17.90 16.98
CA LEU A 59 0.28 16.62 16.29
C LEU A 59 0.80 16.75 14.85
N LEU A 60 0.44 17.80 14.11
CA LEU A 60 1.02 18.08 12.79
C LEU A 60 2.54 18.31 12.87
N ILE A 61 3.02 18.96 13.94
CA ILE A 61 4.46 19.15 14.15
C ILE A 61 5.14 17.85 14.60
N LEU A 62 4.66 17.19 15.66
CA LEU A 62 5.36 16.08 16.29
C LEU A 62 5.23 14.79 15.46
N VAL A 63 4.03 14.50 14.96
CA VAL A 63 3.78 13.25 14.22
C VAL A 63 4.14 13.42 12.75
N VAL A 64 3.55 14.38 12.06
CA VAL A 64 3.78 14.47 10.61
C VAL A 64 5.18 15.01 10.31
N SER A 65 5.54 16.19 10.87
CA SER A 65 6.80 16.85 10.51
C SER A 65 8.03 16.15 11.10
N LEU A 66 8.02 15.83 12.40
CA LEU A 66 9.20 15.24 13.05
C LEU A 66 9.26 13.72 12.86
N LYS A 67 8.18 12.98 13.21
CA LYS A 67 8.20 11.52 13.14
C LYS A 67 8.21 11.02 11.70
N TYR A 68 7.22 11.38 10.86
CA TYR A 68 7.14 10.82 9.51
C TYR A 68 8.12 11.48 8.53
N ILE A 69 8.03 12.78 8.32
CA ILE A 69 8.80 13.48 7.27
C ILE A 69 10.30 13.54 7.61
N SER A 70 10.65 13.74 8.89
CA SER A 70 12.07 13.90 9.29
C SER A 70 12.75 12.59 9.69
N TYR A 71 12.03 11.63 10.29
CA TYR A 71 12.61 10.39 10.80
C TYR A 71 12.25 9.16 9.96
N VAL A 72 10.95 8.79 9.83
CA VAL A 72 10.51 7.55 9.15
C VAL A 72 10.89 7.55 7.68
N MET A 73 10.73 8.66 6.96
CA MET A 73 11.11 8.76 5.55
C MET A 73 12.62 8.59 5.26
N ARG A 74 13.46 8.45 6.28
CA ARG A 74 14.87 8.04 6.07
C ARG A 74 15.00 6.57 5.76
N ALA A 75 14.06 5.75 6.21
CA ALA A 75 14.03 4.32 5.98
C ALA A 75 13.43 4.02 4.59
N ASP A 76 14.28 3.98 3.59
CA ASP A 76 13.92 3.59 2.23
C ASP A 76 14.75 2.40 1.74
N ASN A 77 14.18 1.60 0.88
CA ASN A 77 14.87 0.52 0.20
C ASN A 77 14.86 0.82 -1.30
N THR A 78 15.99 1.32 -1.84
CA THR A 78 16.13 1.72 -3.25
C THR A 78 15.01 2.66 -3.74
N GLY A 79 14.61 3.60 -2.85
CA GLY A 79 13.52 4.53 -3.11
C GLY A 79 12.13 4.06 -2.68
N GLU A 80 11.89 2.78 -2.45
CA GLU A 80 10.59 2.28 -1.98
C GLU A 80 10.42 2.50 -0.46
N GLY A 81 9.23 2.98 -0.05
CA GLY A 81 8.81 3.17 1.33
C GLY A 81 7.65 2.23 1.74
N GLY A 82 7.03 2.53 2.87
CA GLY A 82 5.88 1.78 3.40
C GLY A 82 6.25 0.71 4.42
N ILE A 83 5.24 0.24 5.16
CA ILE A 83 5.46 -0.62 6.34
C ILE A 83 6.05 -2.00 6.01
N LEU A 84 5.74 -2.59 4.85
CA LEU A 84 6.35 -3.87 4.43
C LEU A 84 7.83 -3.70 4.03
N THR A 85 8.18 -2.58 3.42
CA THR A 85 9.58 -2.20 3.16
C THR A 85 10.33 -2.04 4.48
N LEU A 86 9.74 -1.34 5.45
CA LEU A 86 10.31 -1.13 6.77
C LEU A 86 10.52 -2.46 7.52
N MET A 87 9.54 -3.36 7.46
CA MET A 87 9.65 -4.72 7.97
C MET A 87 10.83 -5.47 7.36
N SER A 88 10.98 -5.41 6.04
CA SER A 88 12.07 -6.06 5.33
C SER A 88 13.44 -5.51 5.74
N LEU A 89 13.57 -4.18 5.87
CA LEU A 89 14.79 -3.52 6.33
C LEU A 89 15.13 -3.90 7.78
N ALA A 90 14.15 -3.88 8.68
CA ALA A 90 14.34 -4.21 10.09
C ALA A 90 14.76 -5.68 10.30
N GLY A 91 14.35 -6.59 9.42
CA GLY A 91 14.68 -8.01 9.51
C GLY A 91 16.07 -8.41 9.00
N ARG A 92 16.77 -7.53 8.25
CA ARG A 92 18.02 -7.90 7.53
C ARG A 92 19.19 -8.31 8.45
N HIS A 93 19.32 -7.66 9.60
CA HIS A 93 20.45 -7.81 10.51
C HIS A 93 20.06 -8.30 11.89
N THR A 94 18.86 -8.88 12.03
CA THR A 94 18.36 -9.43 13.30
C THR A 94 18.47 -10.96 13.36
N GLY A 95 18.60 -11.52 14.57
CA GLY A 95 18.55 -12.97 14.76
C GLY A 95 17.14 -13.52 14.45
N ALA A 96 17.05 -14.82 14.10
CA ALA A 96 15.84 -15.47 13.59
C ALA A 96 14.56 -15.23 14.42
N ARG A 97 14.65 -15.23 15.76
CA ARG A 97 13.49 -14.99 16.64
C ARG A 97 13.01 -13.53 16.55
N ALA A 98 13.94 -12.58 16.59
CA ALA A 98 13.60 -11.16 16.46
C ALA A 98 13.02 -10.86 15.07
N THR A 99 13.60 -11.41 14.00
CA THR A 99 13.06 -11.31 12.64
C THR A 99 11.62 -11.82 12.57
N ALA A 100 11.30 -12.95 13.20
CA ALA A 100 9.94 -13.47 13.20
C ALA A 100 8.93 -12.50 13.85
N VAL A 101 9.31 -11.87 14.97
CA VAL A 101 8.48 -10.86 15.65
C VAL A 101 8.30 -9.62 14.76
N LEU A 102 9.38 -9.09 14.18
CA LEU A 102 9.33 -7.93 13.29
C LEU A 102 8.48 -8.19 12.03
N VAL A 103 8.54 -9.40 11.49
CA VAL A 103 7.69 -9.83 10.38
C VAL A 103 6.22 -9.83 10.78
N ILE A 104 5.87 -10.38 11.93
CA ILE A 104 4.48 -10.35 12.43
C ILE A 104 4.01 -8.91 12.60
N MET A 105 4.83 -8.04 13.20
CA MET A 105 4.51 -6.62 13.37
C MET A 105 4.28 -5.91 12.03
N GLY A 106 5.14 -6.15 11.04
CA GLY A 106 4.99 -5.58 9.71
C GLY A 106 3.74 -6.08 8.98
N LEU A 107 3.40 -7.36 9.13
CA LEU A 107 2.17 -7.93 8.56
C LEU A 107 0.91 -7.36 9.21
N ILE A 108 0.91 -7.18 10.53
CA ILE A 108 -0.21 -6.53 11.25
C ILE A 108 -0.36 -5.09 10.75
N GLY A 109 0.73 -4.32 10.67
CA GLY A 109 0.69 -2.94 10.19
C GLY A 109 0.24 -2.83 8.72
N GLY A 110 0.75 -3.71 7.83
CA GLY A 110 0.26 -3.79 6.46
C GLY A 110 -1.24 -4.14 6.40
N SER A 111 -1.71 -5.00 7.28
CA SER A 111 -3.13 -5.37 7.38
C SER A 111 -4.00 -4.20 7.87
N PHE A 112 -3.52 -3.40 8.82
CA PHE A 112 -4.20 -2.17 9.24
C PHE A 112 -4.32 -1.17 8.10
N PHE A 113 -3.28 -1.02 7.29
CA PHE A 113 -3.32 -0.15 6.11
C PHE A 113 -4.42 -0.56 5.12
N TYR A 114 -4.64 -1.87 4.88
CA TYR A 114 -5.78 -2.32 4.07
C TYR A 114 -7.14 -1.96 4.70
N GLY A 115 -7.25 -1.98 6.03
CA GLY A 115 -8.46 -1.54 6.74
C GLY A 115 -8.70 -0.03 6.61
N GLU A 116 -7.63 0.76 6.72
CA GLU A 116 -7.64 2.21 6.55
C GLU A 116 -8.12 2.62 5.15
N VAL A 117 -7.57 1.99 4.12
CA VAL A 117 -7.84 2.34 2.71
C VAL A 117 -9.30 2.12 2.29
N VAL A 118 -10.04 1.25 2.96
CA VAL A 118 -11.47 1.09 2.71
C VAL A 118 -12.26 2.27 3.27
N ILE A 119 -11.82 2.83 4.40
CA ILE A 119 -12.55 3.90 5.10
C ILE A 119 -12.24 5.27 4.50
N THR A 120 -11.00 5.54 4.13
CA THR A 120 -10.54 6.85 3.66
C THR A 120 -11.38 7.42 2.49
N PRO A 121 -11.61 6.69 1.37
CA PRO A 121 -12.45 7.20 0.29
C PRO A 121 -13.89 7.47 0.72
N ALA A 122 -14.43 6.63 1.61
CA ALA A 122 -15.80 6.79 2.09
C ALA A 122 -15.95 8.06 2.94
N VAL A 123 -15.07 8.25 3.94
CA VAL A 123 -15.12 9.45 4.82
C VAL A 123 -14.90 10.72 4.01
N SER A 124 -13.84 10.75 3.19
CA SER A 124 -13.45 11.96 2.46
C SER A 124 -14.51 12.40 1.46
N VAL A 125 -15.02 11.47 0.63
CA VAL A 125 -16.03 11.81 -0.37
C VAL A 125 -17.37 12.16 0.27
N LEU A 126 -17.81 11.42 1.31
CA LEU A 126 -19.03 11.78 2.05
C LEU A 126 -18.91 13.17 2.66
N SER A 127 -17.79 13.47 3.36
CA SER A 127 -17.58 14.79 4.00
C SER A 127 -17.59 15.94 2.99
N ALA A 128 -17.07 15.73 1.78
CA ALA A 128 -17.13 16.73 0.73
C ALA A 128 -18.57 16.95 0.23
N ILE A 129 -19.32 15.85 0.00
CA ILE A 129 -20.67 15.92 -0.54
C ILE A 129 -21.69 16.36 0.52
N GLU A 130 -21.44 16.11 1.82
CA GLU A 130 -22.21 16.68 2.93
C GLU A 130 -22.24 18.21 2.93
N GLY A 131 -21.32 18.87 2.21
CA GLY A 131 -21.45 20.31 1.92
C GLY A 131 -22.73 20.70 1.18
N LEU A 132 -23.43 19.76 0.54
CA LEU A 132 -24.77 19.99 -0.04
C LEU A 132 -25.80 20.37 1.01
N GLU A 133 -25.70 19.86 2.25
CA GLU A 133 -26.58 20.24 3.35
C GLU A 133 -26.59 21.76 3.58
N ILE A 134 -25.43 22.40 3.34
CA ILE A 134 -25.27 23.85 3.49
C ILE A 134 -25.64 24.59 2.20
N ALA A 135 -25.17 24.08 1.03
CA ALA A 135 -25.35 24.77 -0.25
C ALA A 135 -26.76 24.56 -0.84
N ALA A 136 -27.37 23.40 -0.62
CA ALA A 136 -28.69 23.02 -1.18
C ALA A 136 -29.40 22.01 -0.26
N PRO A 137 -30.00 22.42 0.87
CA PRO A 137 -30.57 21.53 1.89
C PRO A 137 -31.63 20.55 1.37
N ASN A 138 -32.29 20.86 0.26
CA ASN A 138 -33.30 19.96 -0.35
C ASN A 138 -32.70 18.71 -1.03
N LEU A 139 -31.38 18.63 -1.14
CA LEU A 139 -30.67 17.54 -1.81
C LEU A 139 -30.01 16.53 -0.84
N ASP A 140 -30.29 16.62 0.44
CA ASP A 140 -29.71 15.72 1.47
C ASP A 140 -29.86 14.24 1.13
N THR A 141 -31.03 13.85 0.62
CA THR A 141 -31.34 12.45 0.25
C THR A 141 -30.40 11.91 -0.85
N TYR A 142 -29.75 12.80 -1.61
CA TYR A 142 -28.87 12.41 -2.70
C TYR A 142 -27.40 12.31 -2.31
N ILE A 143 -27.01 12.60 -1.05
CA ILE A 143 -25.62 12.55 -0.57
C ILE A 143 -25.00 11.17 -0.80
N VAL A 144 -25.63 10.11 -0.29
CA VAL A 144 -25.16 8.72 -0.43
C VAL A 144 -25.12 8.27 -1.89
N PRO A 145 -26.19 8.43 -2.71
CA PRO A 145 -26.16 8.10 -4.13
C PRO A 145 -25.08 8.84 -4.91
N LEU A 146 -24.88 10.13 -4.62
CA LEU A 146 -23.88 10.95 -5.30
C LEU A 146 -22.45 10.52 -4.91
N ALA A 147 -22.21 10.20 -3.63
CA ALA A 147 -20.93 9.67 -3.16
C ALA A 147 -20.58 8.35 -3.86
N ILE A 148 -21.55 7.44 -3.98
CA ILE A 148 -21.38 6.18 -4.71
C ILE A 148 -21.10 6.44 -6.19
N ALA A 149 -21.81 7.37 -6.82
CA ALA A 149 -21.60 7.71 -8.23
C ALA A 149 -20.19 8.26 -8.49
N VAL A 150 -19.71 9.18 -7.65
CA VAL A 150 -18.37 9.78 -7.74
C VAL A 150 -17.29 8.68 -7.57
N LEU A 151 -17.44 7.82 -6.58
CA LEU A 151 -16.49 6.73 -6.34
C LEU A 151 -16.55 5.65 -7.43
N THR A 152 -17.74 5.32 -7.94
CA THR A 152 -17.88 4.40 -9.08
C THR A 152 -17.09 4.91 -10.28
N LEU A 153 -17.25 6.20 -10.60
CA LEU A 153 -16.50 6.83 -11.68
C LEU A 153 -14.99 6.74 -11.44
N LEU A 154 -14.54 7.03 -10.21
CA LEU A 154 -13.14 6.93 -9.83
C LEU A 154 -12.59 5.51 -10.05
N PHE A 155 -13.25 4.48 -9.49
CA PHE A 155 -12.79 3.09 -9.59
C PHE A 155 -12.83 2.54 -11.03
N VAL A 156 -13.77 3.00 -11.87
CA VAL A 156 -13.82 2.62 -13.30
C VAL A 156 -12.68 3.25 -14.09
N ILE A 157 -12.33 4.51 -13.78
CA ILE A 157 -11.25 5.22 -14.49
C ILE A 157 -9.86 4.68 -14.13
N GLN A 158 -9.69 4.03 -12.97
CA GLN A 158 -8.41 3.48 -12.49
C GLN A 158 -7.64 2.65 -13.53
N LYS A 159 -8.35 1.87 -14.34
CA LYS A 159 -7.74 1.01 -15.37
C LYS A 159 -6.98 1.77 -16.46
N HIS A 160 -7.30 3.06 -16.68
CA HIS A 160 -6.65 3.89 -17.69
C HIS A 160 -5.37 4.58 -17.18
N GLY A 161 -5.07 4.42 -15.88
CA GLY A 161 -3.88 4.96 -15.24
C GLY A 161 -4.01 6.42 -14.82
N THR A 162 -3.10 6.82 -13.96
CA THR A 162 -3.03 8.18 -13.42
C THR A 162 -2.26 9.16 -14.32
N GLY A 163 -1.68 8.70 -15.43
CA GLY A 163 -0.77 9.50 -16.24
C GLY A 163 -1.38 10.79 -16.83
N ILE A 164 -2.62 10.72 -17.33
CA ILE A 164 -3.33 11.90 -17.87
C ILE A 164 -4.01 12.66 -16.74
N VAL A 165 -4.70 11.94 -15.86
CA VAL A 165 -5.47 12.51 -14.75
C VAL A 165 -4.52 13.08 -13.68
N GLY A 166 -3.37 12.46 -13.44
CA GLY A 166 -2.35 12.92 -12.50
C GLY A 166 -1.75 14.30 -12.82
N LYS A 167 -1.71 14.69 -14.10
CA LYS A 167 -1.29 16.04 -14.51
C LYS A 167 -2.27 17.12 -14.05
N LEU A 168 -3.55 16.77 -13.87
CA LEU A 168 -4.58 17.66 -13.33
C LEU A 168 -4.59 17.70 -11.81
N PHE A 169 -4.09 16.65 -11.13
CA PHE A 169 -4.10 16.59 -9.67
C PHE A 169 -3.27 17.68 -9.03
N ALA A 170 -2.09 17.92 -9.56
CA ALA A 170 -1.18 18.91 -9.02
C ALA A 170 -1.75 20.33 -9.01
N PRO A 171 -2.28 20.89 -10.12
CA PRO A 171 -2.89 22.21 -10.10
C PRO A 171 -4.18 22.28 -9.25
N VAL A 172 -5.01 21.23 -9.26
CA VAL A 172 -6.23 21.18 -8.43
C VAL A 172 -5.87 21.22 -6.94
N MET A 173 -4.92 20.39 -6.49
CA MET A 173 -4.50 20.38 -5.10
C MET A 173 -3.75 21.64 -4.69
N LEU A 174 -2.99 22.26 -5.59
CA LEU A 174 -2.37 23.56 -5.30
C LEU A 174 -3.44 24.64 -5.06
N VAL A 175 -4.45 24.73 -5.94
CA VAL A 175 -5.58 25.64 -5.77
C VAL A 175 -6.32 25.34 -4.47
N TRP A 176 -6.52 24.06 -4.14
CA TRP A 176 -7.11 23.62 -2.89
C TRP A 176 -6.36 24.17 -1.67
N PHE A 177 -5.05 23.96 -1.58
CA PHE A 177 -4.24 24.46 -0.46
C PHE A 177 -4.20 25.99 -0.39
N ILE A 178 -4.17 26.68 -1.52
CA ILE A 178 -4.23 28.15 -1.56
C ILE A 178 -5.58 28.62 -1.00
N ILE A 179 -6.69 28.02 -1.39
CA ILE A 179 -8.02 28.39 -0.89
C ILE A 179 -8.14 28.09 0.60
N LEU A 180 -7.65 26.95 1.07
CA LEU A 180 -7.58 26.64 2.51
C LEU A 180 -6.85 27.75 3.28
N ALA A 181 -5.68 28.16 2.78
CA ALA A 181 -4.88 29.21 3.41
C ALA A 181 -5.58 30.57 3.39
N VAL A 182 -6.15 30.97 2.26
CA VAL A 182 -6.81 32.28 2.11
C VAL A 182 -8.06 32.40 2.97
N LEU A 183 -8.93 31.40 2.96
CA LEU A 183 -10.15 31.40 3.78
C LEU A 183 -9.79 31.35 5.27
N GLY A 184 -8.80 30.53 5.65
CA GLY A 184 -8.29 30.46 7.01
C GLY A 184 -7.73 31.80 7.47
N ALA A 185 -6.82 32.40 6.71
CA ALA A 185 -6.22 33.69 7.03
C ALA A 185 -7.27 34.81 7.15
N ARG A 186 -8.25 34.85 6.23
CA ARG A 186 -9.37 35.82 6.30
C ARG A 186 -10.12 35.73 7.64
N SER A 187 -10.43 34.52 8.09
CA SER A 187 -11.13 34.31 9.36
C SER A 187 -10.26 34.69 10.56
N ILE A 188 -8.97 34.33 10.56
CA ILE A 188 -8.01 34.68 11.61
C ILE A 188 -7.86 36.21 11.74
N ILE A 189 -7.78 36.94 10.62
CA ILE A 189 -7.72 38.41 10.65
C ILE A 189 -8.96 38.97 11.38
N GLY A 190 -10.11 38.34 11.20
CA GLY A 190 -11.34 38.72 11.90
C GLY A 190 -11.34 38.41 13.40
N ASN A 191 -10.56 37.46 13.88
CA ASN A 191 -10.41 37.08 15.29
C ASN A 191 -9.00 36.54 15.58
N PRO A 192 -7.98 37.40 15.73
CA PRO A 192 -6.59 36.99 15.88
C PRO A 192 -6.29 36.29 17.21
N ASP A 193 -7.17 36.40 18.20
CA ASP A 193 -7.03 35.72 19.49
C ASP A 193 -6.83 34.21 19.35
N VAL A 194 -7.36 33.61 18.30
CA VAL A 194 -7.22 32.18 18.01
C VAL A 194 -5.75 31.73 17.90
N LEU A 195 -4.82 32.63 17.54
CA LEU A 195 -3.40 32.31 17.40
C LEU A 195 -2.76 31.95 18.76
N HIS A 196 -3.35 32.37 19.88
CA HIS A 196 -2.90 31.94 21.21
C HIS A 196 -2.96 30.40 21.38
N ALA A 197 -3.82 29.70 20.63
CA ALA A 197 -3.89 28.24 20.63
C ALA A 197 -2.61 27.54 20.10
N MET A 198 -1.67 28.27 19.47
CA MET A 198 -0.34 27.72 19.12
C MET A 198 0.49 27.39 20.38
N ASN A 199 0.20 28.02 21.53
CA ASN A 199 0.88 27.72 22.78
C ASN A 199 0.45 26.33 23.29
N PRO A 200 1.42 25.41 23.55
CA PRO A 200 1.13 24.06 24.06
C PRO A 200 0.44 24.06 25.44
N TYR A 201 0.47 25.20 26.13
CA TYR A 201 -0.28 25.41 27.38
C TYR A 201 -1.77 25.03 27.21
N TRP A 202 -2.39 25.38 26.08
CA TRP A 202 -3.82 25.11 25.86
C TRP A 202 -4.11 23.61 25.70
N ALA A 203 -3.21 22.87 25.10
CA ALA A 203 -3.32 21.41 25.06
C ALA A 203 -3.22 20.81 26.47
N MET A 204 -2.27 21.25 27.26
CA MET A 204 -2.11 20.81 28.67
C MET A 204 -3.30 21.23 29.54
N HIS A 205 -3.74 22.47 29.43
CA HIS A 205 -4.90 22.99 30.14
C HIS A 205 -6.17 22.20 29.82
N PHE A 206 -6.38 21.83 28.56
CA PHE A 206 -7.49 21.01 28.12
C PHE A 206 -7.51 19.64 28.82
N PHE A 207 -6.37 18.98 28.98
CA PHE A 207 -6.28 17.72 29.73
C PHE A 207 -6.55 17.91 31.23
N ILE A 208 -6.08 18.98 31.84
CA ILE A 208 -6.30 19.25 33.27
C ILE A 208 -7.76 19.53 33.54
N GLN A 209 -8.40 20.32 32.67
CA GLN A 209 -9.78 20.77 32.85
C GLN A 209 -10.79 19.65 32.60
N TYR A 210 -10.67 18.91 31.46
CA TYR A 210 -11.66 17.92 31.03
C TYR A 210 -11.27 16.47 31.39
N LYS A 211 -10.12 16.25 32.00
CA LYS A 211 -9.65 14.97 32.57
C LYS A 211 -9.85 13.78 31.60
N THR A 212 -10.65 12.79 32.02
CA THR A 212 -10.88 11.56 31.26
C THR A 212 -11.53 11.81 29.91
N VAL A 213 -12.41 12.82 29.79
CA VAL A 213 -13.12 13.13 28.53
C VAL A 213 -12.15 13.66 27.48
N SER A 214 -11.16 14.48 27.88
CA SER A 214 -10.12 14.98 26.97
C SER A 214 -9.24 13.85 26.41
N PHE A 215 -9.01 12.78 27.19
CA PHE A 215 -8.29 11.62 26.70
C PHE A 215 -9.06 10.92 25.56
N PHE A 216 -10.37 10.72 25.71
CA PHE A 216 -11.18 10.13 24.65
C PHE A 216 -11.30 11.04 23.41
N ALA A 217 -11.28 12.35 23.62
CA ALA A 217 -11.29 13.33 22.55
C ALA A 217 -10.05 13.25 21.63
N LEU A 218 -8.90 12.76 22.14
CA LEU A 218 -7.72 12.46 21.32
C LEU A 218 -8.05 11.56 20.13
N GLY A 219 -9.03 10.65 20.27
CA GLY A 219 -9.47 9.80 19.18
C GLY A 219 -10.10 10.56 18.01
N ALA A 220 -10.60 11.79 18.19
CA ALA A 220 -11.05 12.64 17.10
C ALA A 220 -9.90 13.48 16.53
N VAL A 221 -8.96 13.93 17.36
CA VAL A 221 -7.82 14.73 16.90
C VAL A 221 -6.90 13.94 15.94
N VAL A 222 -6.87 12.59 16.05
CA VAL A 222 -6.13 11.72 15.12
C VAL A 222 -6.54 11.96 13.66
N LEU A 223 -7.77 12.35 13.40
CA LEU A 223 -8.27 12.62 12.05
C LEU A 223 -7.44 13.70 11.32
N ALA A 224 -6.80 14.62 12.06
CA ALA A 224 -5.95 15.65 11.47
C ALA A 224 -4.64 15.12 10.88
N ILE A 225 -4.23 13.91 11.27
CA ILE A 225 -2.94 13.30 10.87
C ILE A 225 -3.12 12.01 10.08
N THR A 226 -4.34 11.73 9.60
CA THR A 226 -4.59 10.61 8.68
C THR A 226 -3.85 10.81 7.36
N GLY A 227 -3.50 9.72 6.68
CA GLY A 227 -2.74 9.76 5.41
C GLY A 227 -1.22 9.78 5.56
N VAL A 228 -0.66 9.83 6.78
CA VAL A 228 0.80 9.81 6.98
C VAL A 228 1.46 8.50 6.55
N GLU A 229 0.75 7.38 6.64
CA GLU A 229 1.25 6.08 6.17
C GLU A 229 1.25 6.01 4.64
N ALA A 230 0.22 6.56 3.98
CA ALA A 230 0.17 6.68 2.54
C ALA A 230 1.32 7.57 2.01
N LEU A 231 1.60 8.69 2.70
CA LEU A 231 2.73 9.57 2.40
C LEU A 231 4.06 8.81 2.43
N TYR A 232 4.26 7.92 3.41
CA TYR A 232 5.47 7.11 3.49
C TYR A 232 5.51 6.02 2.40
N ALA A 233 4.37 5.43 2.05
CA ALA A 233 4.28 4.44 0.98
C ALA A 233 4.59 5.05 -0.40
N ASP A 234 4.13 6.27 -0.66
CA ASP A 234 4.30 6.97 -1.93
C ASP A 234 5.67 7.65 -2.11
N MET A 235 6.53 7.59 -1.09
CA MET A 235 7.87 8.16 -1.14
C MET A 235 8.69 7.66 -2.34
N GLY A 236 8.43 6.44 -2.81
CA GLY A 236 9.12 5.84 -3.93
C GLY A 236 8.92 6.55 -5.28
N HIS A 237 7.85 7.32 -5.40
CA HIS A 237 7.50 7.99 -6.67
C HIS A 237 8.13 9.37 -6.83
N PHE A 238 8.27 10.11 -5.73
CA PHE A 238 8.63 11.53 -5.76
C PHE A 238 9.98 11.83 -5.09
N GLY A 239 10.50 10.90 -4.29
CA GLY A 239 11.70 11.11 -3.49
C GLY A 239 11.45 11.97 -2.24
N LYS A 240 12.40 11.94 -1.30
CA LYS A 240 12.27 12.56 0.02
C LYS A 240 12.26 14.09 -0.02
N PHE A 241 13.09 14.69 -0.87
CA PHE A 241 13.30 16.15 -0.86
C PHE A 241 12.10 16.93 -1.41
N PRO A 242 11.50 16.56 -2.56
CA PRO A 242 10.26 17.20 -3.05
C PRO A 242 9.10 17.11 -2.06
N ILE A 243 8.92 15.95 -1.43
CA ILE A 243 7.88 15.76 -0.40
C ILE A 243 8.10 16.70 0.78
N ARG A 244 9.33 16.78 1.32
CA ARG A 244 9.66 17.72 2.41
C ARG A 244 9.40 19.17 2.04
N LEU A 245 9.81 19.56 0.85
CA LEU A 245 9.64 20.93 0.36
C LEU A 245 8.15 21.30 0.25
N ALA A 246 7.34 20.41 -0.34
CA ALA A 246 5.89 20.58 -0.45
C ALA A 246 5.24 20.71 0.93
N TRP A 247 5.63 19.89 1.90
CA TRP A 247 5.09 19.93 3.26
C TRP A 247 5.34 21.26 3.95
N PHE A 248 6.60 21.66 4.06
CA PHE A 248 6.94 22.83 4.87
C PHE A 248 6.56 24.15 4.22
N ILE A 249 6.52 24.25 2.87
CA ILE A 249 6.23 25.50 2.18
C ILE A 249 4.74 25.68 1.91
N VAL A 250 4.01 24.61 1.58
CA VAL A 250 2.62 24.73 1.12
C VAL A 250 1.66 24.05 2.07
N VAL A 251 1.82 22.75 2.32
CA VAL A 251 0.78 21.94 2.95
C VAL A 251 0.59 22.28 4.42
N LEU A 252 1.65 22.26 5.23
CA LEU A 252 1.57 22.56 6.66
C LEU A 252 1.04 23.97 6.94
N PRO A 253 1.55 25.04 6.29
CA PRO A 253 1.00 26.39 6.49
C PRO A 253 -0.49 26.48 6.13
N SER A 254 -0.90 25.88 5.01
CA SER A 254 -2.30 25.91 4.56
C SER A 254 -3.23 25.18 5.53
N LEU A 255 -2.82 24.02 6.04
CA LEU A 255 -3.60 23.26 7.03
C LEU A 255 -3.73 24.04 8.35
N VAL A 256 -2.62 24.59 8.86
CA VAL A 256 -2.63 25.36 10.11
C VAL A 256 -3.55 26.58 9.97
N LEU A 257 -3.40 27.35 8.89
CA LEU A 257 -4.26 28.52 8.63
C LEU A 257 -5.73 28.11 8.56
N ASN A 258 -6.05 26.98 7.91
CA ASN A 258 -7.43 26.54 7.79
C ASN A 258 -8.02 26.09 9.13
N TYR A 259 -7.34 25.25 9.89
CA TYR A 259 -7.82 24.82 11.22
C TYR A 259 -8.01 25.99 12.16
N PHE A 260 -7.05 26.92 12.23
CA PHE A 260 -7.16 28.12 13.05
C PHE A 260 -8.25 29.05 12.54
N GLY A 261 -8.45 29.13 11.22
CA GLY A 261 -9.55 29.87 10.61
C GLY A 261 -10.92 29.33 11.00
N GLN A 262 -11.10 28.00 10.95
CA GLN A 262 -12.31 27.36 11.45
C GLN A 262 -12.55 27.64 12.94
N GLY A 263 -11.49 27.57 13.77
CA GLY A 263 -11.58 27.92 15.18
C GLY A 263 -11.96 29.39 15.40
N ALA A 264 -11.38 30.32 14.63
CA ALA A 264 -11.71 31.74 14.69
C ALA A 264 -13.19 32.00 14.31
N LEU A 265 -13.72 31.26 13.32
CA LEU A 265 -15.14 31.29 12.95
C LEU A 265 -16.02 30.81 14.11
N LEU A 266 -15.72 29.65 14.69
CA LEU A 266 -16.50 29.06 15.76
C LEU A 266 -16.55 29.90 17.02
N LEU A 267 -15.48 30.61 17.34
CA LEU A 267 -15.44 31.54 18.49
C LEU A 267 -16.37 32.75 18.31
N LYS A 268 -16.68 33.14 17.06
CA LYS A 268 -17.64 34.23 16.74
C LYS A 268 -19.04 33.73 16.52
N HIS A 269 -19.17 32.59 15.85
CA HIS A 269 -20.39 31.97 15.38
C HIS A 269 -20.45 30.51 15.81
N PRO A 270 -20.81 30.23 17.07
CA PRO A 270 -20.89 28.86 17.58
C PRO A 270 -21.84 27.94 16.81
N GLU A 271 -22.86 28.50 16.16
CA GLU A 271 -23.80 27.81 15.28
C GLU A 271 -23.13 27.19 14.05
N ALA A 272 -21.94 27.67 13.66
CA ALA A 272 -21.16 27.14 12.54
C ALA A 272 -20.61 25.74 12.80
N ILE A 273 -20.79 25.17 14.00
CA ILE A 273 -20.38 23.80 14.35
C ILE A 273 -21.02 22.74 13.42
N LYS A 274 -22.16 23.03 12.81
CA LYS A 274 -22.82 22.13 11.85
C LYS A 274 -21.87 21.68 10.74
N ASN A 275 -21.17 22.66 10.15
CA ASN A 275 -20.13 22.41 9.18
C ASN A 275 -19.13 23.58 9.13
N PRO A 276 -18.14 23.63 10.04
CA PRO A 276 -17.23 24.77 10.17
C PRO A 276 -16.44 25.04 8.89
N PHE A 277 -16.14 23.99 8.13
CA PHE A 277 -15.35 24.08 6.92
C PHE A 277 -16.08 24.85 5.80
N PHE A 278 -17.31 24.43 5.46
CA PHE A 278 -18.06 25.07 4.39
C PHE A 278 -18.56 26.46 4.79
N LEU A 279 -18.92 26.66 6.06
CA LEU A 279 -19.35 27.96 6.57
C LEU A 279 -18.20 28.98 6.72
N LEU A 280 -16.94 28.57 6.56
CA LEU A 280 -15.79 29.45 6.42
C LEU A 280 -15.79 30.21 5.09
N ALA A 281 -16.39 29.62 4.04
CA ALA A 281 -16.52 30.23 2.73
C ALA A 281 -17.68 31.22 2.67
N PRO A 282 -17.58 32.31 1.89
CA PRO A 282 -18.71 33.18 1.64
C PRO A 282 -19.76 32.50 0.76
N ASP A 283 -21.04 32.93 0.85
CA ASP A 283 -22.18 32.27 0.20
C ASP A 283 -22.00 32.04 -1.31
N TRP A 284 -21.44 33.01 -2.02
CA TRP A 284 -21.17 32.89 -3.47
C TRP A 284 -20.14 31.82 -3.81
N MET A 285 -19.32 31.44 -2.85
CA MET A 285 -18.23 30.46 -3.03
C MET A 285 -18.64 29.04 -2.63
N LEU A 286 -19.78 28.81 -2.00
CA LEU A 286 -20.21 27.51 -1.48
C LEU A 286 -20.23 26.42 -2.58
N ILE A 287 -20.84 26.69 -3.73
CA ILE A 287 -20.90 25.72 -4.84
C ILE A 287 -19.51 25.49 -5.47
N PRO A 288 -18.72 26.51 -5.83
CA PRO A 288 -17.32 26.30 -6.25
C PRO A 288 -16.49 25.51 -5.23
N MET A 289 -16.68 25.79 -3.93
CA MET A 289 -15.98 25.09 -2.85
C MET A 289 -16.39 23.62 -2.74
N LEU A 290 -17.68 23.31 -2.91
CA LEU A 290 -18.21 21.95 -2.95
C LEU A 290 -17.58 21.15 -4.11
N ILE A 291 -17.54 21.72 -5.29
CA ILE A 291 -16.93 21.10 -6.47
C ILE A 291 -15.43 20.86 -6.23
N LEU A 292 -14.72 21.86 -5.72
CA LEU A 292 -13.29 21.75 -5.46
C LEU A 292 -12.98 20.75 -4.34
N ALA A 293 -13.79 20.73 -3.27
CA ALA A 293 -13.67 19.73 -2.19
C ALA A 293 -13.91 18.31 -2.72
N THR A 294 -14.93 18.11 -3.56
CA THR A 294 -15.20 16.82 -4.20
C THR A 294 -14.02 16.38 -5.08
N LEU A 295 -13.46 17.27 -5.88
CA LEU A 295 -12.27 16.98 -6.69
C LEU A 295 -11.06 16.64 -5.81
N ALA A 296 -10.83 17.38 -4.73
CA ALA A 296 -9.74 17.13 -3.79
C ALA A 296 -9.90 15.75 -3.11
N THR A 297 -11.12 15.36 -2.71
CA THR A 297 -11.38 14.05 -2.08
C THR A 297 -11.30 12.90 -3.08
N VAL A 298 -11.64 13.11 -4.35
CA VAL A 298 -11.37 12.14 -5.43
C VAL A 298 -9.86 11.91 -5.59
N ILE A 299 -9.07 12.99 -5.56
CA ILE A 299 -7.61 12.90 -5.64
C ILE A 299 -7.04 12.20 -4.39
N ALA A 300 -7.53 12.53 -3.20
CA ALA A 300 -7.16 11.86 -1.96
C ALA A 300 -7.45 10.35 -2.02
N SER A 301 -8.64 9.97 -2.47
CA SER A 301 -9.04 8.58 -2.65
C SER A 301 -8.14 7.85 -3.65
N GLN A 302 -7.77 8.51 -4.75
CA GLN A 302 -6.85 7.99 -5.74
C GLN A 302 -5.47 7.69 -5.16
N ALA A 303 -4.92 8.59 -4.34
CA ALA A 303 -3.62 8.41 -3.71
C ALA A 303 -3.60 7.17 -2.81
N VAL A 304 -4.61 7.01 -1.99
CA VAL A 304 -4.74 5.88 -1.05
C VAL A 304 -4.93 4.55 -1.81
N ILE A 305 -5.73 4.51 -2.88
CA ILE A 305 -5.90 3.34 -3.75
C ILE A 305 -4.55 2.95 -4.40
N SER A 306 -3.80 3.93 -4.89
CA SER A 306 -2.45 3.71 -5.45
C SER A 306 -1.50 3.15 -4.40
N GLY A 307 -1.55 3.66 -3.18
CA GLY A 307 -0.79 3.14 -2.03
C GLY A 307 -1.06 1.66 -1.75
N VAL A 308 -2.32 1.21 -1.82
CA VAL A 308 -2.67 -0.22 -1.68
C VAL A 308 -2.14 -1.06 -2.83
N PHE A 309 -2.20 -0.58 -4.05
CA PHE A 309 -1.61 -1.33 -5.17
C PHE A 309 -0.10 -1.52 -4.96
N SER A 310 0.60 -0.48 -4.51
CA SER A 310 2.03 -0.54 -4.18
C SER A 310 2.31 -1.51 -3.04
N LEU A 311 1.54 -1.46 -1.95
CA LEU A 311 1.63 -2.41 -0.83
C LEU A 311 1.35 -3.85 -1.27
N THR A 312 0.32 -4.05 -2.11
CA THR A 312 -0.03 -5.37 -2.66
C THR A 312 1.11 -5.94 -3.51
N ARG A 313 1.72 -5.12 -4.38
CA ARG A 313 2.91 -5.51 -5.15
C ARG A 313 4.06 -5.94 -4.24
N GLN A 314 4.34 -5.17 -3.19
CA GLN A 314 5.36 -5.53 -2.20
C GLN A 314 5.02 -6.85 -1.49
N ALA A 315 3.76 -7.05 -1.08
CA ALA A 315 3.32 -8.29 -0.45
C ALA A 315 3.46 -9.51 -1.37
N VAL A 316 3.15 -9.37 -2.66
CA VAL A 316 3.37 -10.41 -3.68
C VAL A 316 4.85 -10.71 -3.85
N ARG A 317 5.71 -9.69 -3.99
CA ARG A 317 7.17 -9.85 -4.12
C ARG A 317 7.80 -10.53 -2.91
N LEU A 318 7.36 -10.19 -1.69
CA LEU A 318 7.81 -10.80 -0.44
C LEU A 318 7.20 -12.19 -0.20
N GLY A 319 6.28 -12.64 -1.06
CA GLY A 319 5.62 -13.94 -1.01
C GLY A 319 4.57 -14.05 0.11
N TYR A 320 3.92 -12.95 0.47
CA TYR A 320 2.80 -12.92 1.43
C TYR A 320 1.43 -12.95 0.73
N LEU A 321 1.38 -12.64 -0.56
CA LEU A 321 0.19 -12.77 -1.39
C LEU A 321 0.46 -13.61 -2.64
N PRO A 322 -0.57 -14.21 -3.24
CA PRO A 322 -0.42 -14.94 -4.50
C PRO A 322 0.00 -14.00 -5.64
N PRO A 323 0.68 -14.51 -6.67
CA PRO A 323 0.90 -13.77 -7.90
C PRO A 323 -0.43 -13.31 -8.51
N MET A 324 -0.55 -12.03 -8.80
CA MET A 324 -1.74 -11.41 -9.38
C MET A 324 -1.35 -10.65 -10.65
N ARG A 325 -2.32 -10.42 -11.53
CA ARG A 325 -2.13 -9.59 -12.71
C ARG A 325 -1.89 -8.15 -12.27
N ILE A 326 -0.69 -7.64 -12.52
CA ILE A 326 -0.29 -6.26 -12.30
C ILE A 326 -0.15 -5.60 -13.66
N VAL A 327 -0.91 -4.54 -13.90
CA VAL A 327 -0.87 -3.77 -15.14
C VAL A 327 -0.14 -2.47 -14.87
N HIS A 328 0.93 -2.20 -15.59
CA HIS A 328 1.63 -0.92 -15.53
C HIS A 328 0.86 0.09 -16.39
N THR A 329 0.45 1.21 -15.78
CA THR A 329 -0.41 2.21 -16.42
C THR A 329 0.37 3.43 -16.92
N SER A 330 1.66 3.56 -16.59
CA SER A 330 2.55 4.61 -17.07
C SER A 330 3.77 4.02 -17.76
N GLU A 331 4.24 4.69 -18.80
CA GLU A 331 5.49 4.34 -19.47
C GLU A 331 6.72 4.92 -18.77
N GLU A 332 6.58 5.98 -18.03
CA GLU A 332 7.69 6.71 -17.41
C GLU A 332 7.90 6.35 -15.92
N GLU A 333 6.84 5.93 -15.22
CA GLU A 333 6.87 5.71 -13.77
C GLU A 333 6.54 4.26 -13.38
N SER A 334 7.49 3.57 -12.78
CA SER A 334 7.38 2.16 -12.35
C SER A 334 6.32 1.90 -11.29
N GLY A 335 5.96 2.94 -10.58
CA GLY A 335 5.04 2.86 -9.47
C GLY A 335 3.57 2.95 -9.87
N GLN A 336 3.26 3.47 -11.04
CA GLN A 336 1.88 3.56 -11.51
C GLN A 336 1.39 2.20 -12.00
N ILE A 337 0.78 1.48 -11.09
CA ILE A 337 0.27 0.12 -11.30
C ILE A 337 -1.23 0.05 -11.02
N TYR A 338 -1.88 -0.87 -11.71
CA TYR A 338 -3.28 -1.23 -11.52
C TYR A 338 -3.42 -2.73 -11.27
N ILE A 339 -4.14 -3.10 -10.21
CA ILE A 339 -4.41 -4.49 -9.85
C ILE A 339 -5.93 -4.71 -9.86
N PRO A 340 -6.50 -5.30 -10.93
CA PRO A 340 -7.95 -5.38 -11.12
C PRO A 340 -8.71 -6.00 -9.95
N VAL A 341 -8.19 -7.10 -9.39
CA VAL A 341 -8.82 -7.81 -8.28
C VAL A 341 -8.92 -6.93 -7.03
N ILE A 342 -7.83 -6.25 -6.68
CA ILE A 342 -7.79 -5.35 -5.52
C ILE A 342 -8.70 -4.15 -5.74
N ASN A 343 -8.69 -3.57 -6.94
CA ASN A 343 -9.54 -2.43 -7.29
C ASN A 343 -11.03 -2.72 -7.05
N TRP A 344 -11.53 -3.83 -7.57
CA TRP A 344 -12.95 -4.17 -7.41
C TRP A 344 -13.30 -4.63 -5.99
N LEU A 345 -12.40 -5.33 -5.29
CA LEU A 345 -12.59 -5.65 -3.87
C LEU A 345 -12.71 -4.39 -3.02
N LEU A 346 -11.82 -3.41 -3.24
CA LEU A 346 -11.89 -2.12 -2.57
C LEU A 346 -13.19 -1.38 -2.89
N TYR A 347 -13.57 -1.31 -4.17
CA TYR A 347 -14.81 -0.66 -4.59
C TYR A 347 -16.03 -1.21 -3.84
N PHE A 348 -16.23 -2.52 -3.87
CA PHE A 348 -17.36 -3.13 -3.19
C PHE A 348 -17.30 -2.93 -1.67
N SER A 349 -16.11 -3.00 -1.07
CA SER A 349 -15.93 -2.73 0.36
C SER A 349 -16.29 -1.30 0.71
N VAL A 350 -15.85 -0.31 -0.08
CA VAL A 350 -16.14 1.10 0.11
C VAL A 350 -17.64 1.38 -0.05
N VAL A 351 -18.29 0.80 -1.06
CA VAL A 351 -19.76 0.96 -1.27
C VAL A 351 -20.54 0.38 -0.08
N ILE A 352 -20.18 -0.81 0.40
CA ILE A 352 -20.81 -1.43 1.58
C ILE A 352 -20.66 -0.51 2.80
N VAL A 353 -19.50 0.08 2.97
CA VAL A 353 -19.22 0.99 4.10
C VAL A 353 -20.04 2.28 3.98
N ILE A 354 -20.16 2.88 2.80
CA ILE A 354 -20.98 4.08 2.59
C ILE A 354 -22.45 3.80 2.87
N VAL A 355 -22.99 2.70 2.35
CA VAL A 355 -24.40 2.32 2.57
C VAL A 355 -24.67 1.95 4.04
N GLY A 356 -23.69 1.35 4.71
CA GLY A 356 -23.85 0.92 6.11
C GLY A 356 -23.74 2.05 7.14
N PHE A 357 -22.99 3.10 6.84
CA PHE A 357 -22.75 4.20 7.80
C PHE A 357 -23.47 5.50 7.43
N GLU A 358 -23.79 5.73 6.16
CA GLU A 358 -24.54 6.85 5.58
C GLU A 358 -23.93 8.25 5.79
N HIS A 359 -23.33 8.53 6.97
CA HIS A 359 -22.72 9.82 7.33
C HIS A 359 -21.22 9.70 7.61
N SER A 360 -20.47 10.74 7.25
CA SER A 360 -19.01 10.81 7.48
C SER A 360 -18.64 10.76 8.96
N SER A 361 -19.49 11.33 9.84
CA SER A 361 -19.29 11.34 11.29
C SER A 361 -19.30 9.93 11.89
N ASN A 362 -20.17 9.03 11.40
CA ASN A 362 -20.20 7.64 11.85
C ASN A 362 -18.92 6.89 11.46
N LEU A 363 -18.35 7.22 10.30
CA LEU A 363 -17.11 6.63 9.81
C LEU A 363 -15.86 7.20 10.50
N ALA A 364 -15.89 8.46 10.91
CA ALA A 364 -14.79 9.10 11.63
C ALA A 364 -14.43 8.36 12.92
N ALA A 365 -15.42 7.78 13.61
CA ALA A 365 -15.21 6.95 14.79
C ALA A 365 -14.44 5.65 14.47
N ALA A 366 -14.64 5.09 13.27
CA ALA A 366 -13.97 3.87 12.81
C ALA A 366 -12.52 4.09 12.37
N TYR A 367 -12.20 5.27 11.85
CA TYR A 367 -10.98 5.54 11.11
C TYR A 367 -9.70 5.49 11.98
N GLY A 368 -9.75 6.11 13.16
CA GLY A 368 -8.55 6.36 13.98
C GLY A 368 -7.79 5.11 14.46
N ILE A 369 -8.47 3.95 14.59
CA ILE A 369 -7.88 2.75 15.18
C ILE A 369 -6.81 2.11 14.29
N ALA A 370 -7.06 2.01 12.99
CA ALA A 370 -6.12 1.42 12.04
C ALA A 370 -4.88 2.30 11.88
N VAL A 371 -5.08 3.60 11.71
CA VAL A 371 -4.01 4.59 11.58
C VAL A 371 -3.08 4.57 12.79
N THR A 372 -3.63 4.71 14.01
CA THR A 372 -2.83 4.76 15.24
C THR A 372 -2.14 3.41 15.54
N GLY A 373 -2.80 2.29 15.21
CA GLY A 373 -2.19 0.95 15.31
C GLY A 373 -0.97 0.81 14.39
N THR A 374 -1.07 1.26 13.14
CA THR A 374 0.05 1.27 12.20
C THR A 374 1.16 2.19 12.69
N MET A 375 0.84 3.37 13.24
CA MET A 375 1.82 4.33 13.77
C MET A 375 2.69 3.75 14.88
N VAL A 376 2.12 2.96 15.81
CA VAL A 376 2.87 2.28 16.88
C VAL A 376 3.86 1.28 16.27
N LEU A 377 3.41 0.48 15.31
CA LEU A 377 4.26 -0.53 14.67
C LEU A 377 5.36 0.11 13.82
N THR A 378 5.07 1.17 13.09
CA THR A 378 6.03 1.96 12.32
C THR A 378 7.11 2.56 13.22
N ALA A 379 6.78 3.08 14.41
CA ALA A 379 7.75 3.60 15.35
C ALA A 379 8.75 2.53 15.81
N ILE A 380 8.28 1.32 16.16
CA ILE A 380 9.12 0.20 16.61
C ILE A 380 10.02 -0.30 15.47
N LEU A 381 9.44 -0.54 14.29
CA LEU A 381 10.17 -1.04 13.13
C LEU A 381 11.25 -0.03 12.68
N CYS A 382 10.90 1.27 12.60
CA CYS A 382 11.83 2.32 12.20
C CYS A 382 12.99 2.49 13.20
N SER A 383 12.70 2.40 14.50
CA SER A 383 13.73 2.46 15.53
C SER A 383 14.69 1.26 15.45
N THR A 384 14.19 0.09 15.08
CA THR A 384 15.04 -1.08 14.81
C THR A 384 15.97 -0.81 13.63
N VAL A 385 15.45 -0.24 12.53
CA VAL A 385 16.26 0.16 11.35
C VAL A 385 17.29 1.22 11.74
N ALA A 386 16.94 2.20 12.58
CA ALA A 386 17.85 3.25 13.01
C ALA A 386 19.07 2.71 13.78
N ILE A 387 18.86 1.70 14.64
CA ILE A 387 19.94 1.05 15.37
C ILE A 387 20.81 0.20 14.43
N GLN A 388 20.18 -0.60 13.57
CA GLN A 388 20.89 -1.65 12.82
C GLN A 388 21.47 -1.16 11.50
N ASN A 389 20.74 -0.35 10.74
CA ASN A 389 21.13 0.07 9.40
C ASN A 389 21.81 1.45 9.40
N TRP A 390 21.33 2.38 10.25
CA TRP A 390 21.93 3.72 10.34
C TRP A 390 23.00 3.81 11.41
N HIS A 391 23.18 2.78 12.23
CA HIS A 391 24.17 2.72 13.32
C HIS A 391 24.07 3.89 14.31
N TRP A 392 22.84 4.36 14.55
CA TRP A 392 22.63 5.41 15.54
C TRP A 392 22.83 4.88 16.95
N ASN A 393 23.23 5.78 17.87
CA ASN A 393 23.37 5.42 19.27
C ASN A 393 22.06 4.85 19.82
N ARG A 394 22.13 3.62 20.33
CA ARG A 394 20.96 2.88 20.82
C ARG A 394 20.19 3.63 21.92
N TYR A 395 20.89 4.34 22.80
CA TYR A 395 20.24 5.10 23.88
C TYR A 395 19.45 6.29 23.34
N LEU A 396 20.01 7.00 22.37
CA LEU A 396 19.29 8.09 21.69
C LEU A 396 18.04 7.56 20.97
N VAL A 397 18.16 6.43 20.26
CA VAL A 397 17.02 5.84 19.54
C VAL A 397 15.95 5.36 20.53
N ILE A 398 16.32 4.79 21.68
CA ILE A 398 15.37 4.40 22.72
C ILE A 398 14.62 5.63 23.28
N VAL A 399 15.30 6.74 23.53
CA VAL A 399 14.64 7.98 24.01
C VAL A 399 13.66 8.49 22.95
N ILE A 400 14.06 8.52 21.67
CA ILE A 400 13.18 8.92 20.56
C ILE A 400 11.97 7.96 20.48
N LEU A 401 12.19 6.65 20.57
CA LEU A 401 11.12 5.64 20.54
C LEU A 401 10.13 5.83 21.69
N ILE A 402 10.63 6.03 22.91
CA ILE A 402 9.76 6.26 24.08
C ILE A 402 8.89 7.51 23.84
N GLY A 403 9.48 8.62 23.38
CA GLY A 403 8.72 9.82 23.06
C GLY A 403 7.65 9.59 22.00
N MET A 404 7.97 8.87 20.93
CA MET A 404 7.00 8.50 19.90
C MET A 404 5.91 7.58 20.44
N LEU A 405 6.28 6.54 21.20
CA LEU A 405 5.32 5.59 21.76
C LEU A 405 4.39 6.25 22.79
N CYS A 406 4.85 7.22 23.56
CA CYS A 406 3.99 7.97 24.46
C CYS A 406 2.83 8.65 23.72
N ILE A 407 3.11 9.23 22.55
CA ILE A 407 2.08 9.85 21.70
C ILE A 407 1.22 8.76 21.04
N ASP A 408 1.85 7.83 20.33
CA ASP A 408 1.15 6.83 19.50
C ASP A 408 0.24 5.92 20.33
N VAL A 409 0.74 5.43 21.49
CA VAL A 409 -0.03 4.56 22.40
C VAL A 409 -1.19 5.32 23.03
N SER A 410 -0.99 6.60 23.39
CA SER A 410 -2.08 7.44 23.90
C SER A 410 -3.19 7.60 22.86
N LEU A 411 -2.82 7.91 21.60
CA LEU A 411 -3.77 8.03 20.50
C LEU A 411 -4.46 6.70 20.18
N PHE A 412 -3.71 5.60 20.18
CA PHE A 412 -4.26 4.27 19.95
C PHE A 412 -5.24 3.85 21.05
N SER A 413 -4.85 4.06 22.32
CA SER A 413 -5.71 3.74 23.47
C SER A 413 -7.00 4.54 23.47
N ALA A 414 -6.94 5.84 23.10
CA ALA A 414 -8.13 6.67 22.96
C ALA A 414 -9.09 6.18 21.87
N ASN A 415 -8.55 5.62 20.77
CA ASN A 415 -9.36 5.05 19.70
C ASN A 415 -9.90 3.64 20.01
N LEU A 416 -9.23 2.86 20.90
CA LEU A 416 -9.71 1.53 21.29
C LEU A 416 -11.13 1.56 21.90
N VAL A 417 -11.47 2.64 22.61
CA VAL A 417 -12.82 2.79 23.19
C VAL A 417 -13.91 2.85 22.10
N LYS A 418 -13.54 3.33 20.91
CA LYS A 418 -14.45 3.46 19.77
C LYS A 418 -14.66 2.13 18.99
N VAL A 419 -14.07 1.01 19.44
CA VAL A 419 -14.24 -0.30 18.77
C VAL A 419 -15.70 -0.63 18.57
N PHE A 420 -16.52 -0.46 19.61
CA PHE A 420 -17.96 -0.77 19.54
C PHE A 420 -18.78 0.25 18.74
N SER A 421 -18.26 1.46 18.54
CA SER A 421 -18.94 2.54 17.82
C SER A 421 -18.54 2.61 16.33
N GLY A 422 -17.93 1.55 15.77
CA GLY A 422 -17.52 1.48 14.36
C GLY A 422 -16.08 0.99 14.14
N GLY A 423 -15.19 1.13 15.14
CA GLY A 423 -13.79 0.71 15.06
C GLY A 423 -13.56 -0.79 14.87
N TRP A 424 -14.60 -1.62 15.05
CA TRP A 424 -14.57 -3.06 14.75
C TRP A 424 -14.36 -3.34 13.26
N LEU A 425 -14.83 -2.45 12.37
CA LEU A 425 -14.77 -2.65 10.92
C LEU A 425 -13.32 -2.72 10.40
N PRO A 426 -12.45 -1.70 10.60
CA PRO A 426 -11.07 -1.77 10.15
C PRO A 426 -10.29 -2.89 10.83
N LEU A 427 -10.60 -3.24 12.08
CA LEU A 427 -9.99 -4.37 12.77
C LEU A 427 -10.36 -5.71 12.11
N THR A 428 -11.62 -5.88 11.71
CA THR A 428 -12.09 -7.08 11.01
C THR A 428 -11.42 -7.20 9.64
N LEU A 429 -11.36 -6.12 8.88
CA LEU A 429 -10.69 -6.09 7.58
C LEU A 429 -9.19 -6.39 7.73
N ALA A 430 -8.55 -5.78 8.72
CA ALA A 430 -7.14 -6.05 9.03
C ALA A 430 -6.91 -7.51 9.43
N LEU A 431 -7.78 -8.07 10.27
CA LEU A 431 -7.70 -9.48 10.67
C LEU A 431 -7.87 -10.42 9.47
N MET A 432 -8.84 -10.15 8.60
CA MET A 432 -9.05 -10.93 7.38
C MET A 432 -7.79 -10.90 6.49
N MET A 433 -7.21 -9.72 6.28
CA MET A 433 -6.01 -9.57 5.47
C MET A 433 -4.79 -10.24 6.10
N PHE A 434 -4.62 -10.13 7.42
CA PHE A 434 -3.58 -10.83 8.17
C PHE A 434 -3.70 -12.36 8.03
N ILE A 435 -4.91 -12.90 8.13
CA ILE A 435 -5.18 -14.33 7.92
C ILE A 435 -4.82 -14.74 6.48
N VAL A 436 -5.18 -13.96 5.48
CA VAL A 436 -4.84 -14.22 4.07
C VAL A 436 -3.32 -14.26 3.89
N MET A 437 -2.60 -13.23 4.32
CA MET A 437 -1.14 -13.12 4.16
C MET A 437 -0.40 -14.24 4.90
N THR A 438 -0.76 -14.51 6.14
CA THR A 438 -0.11 -15.56 6.94
C THR A 438 -0.45 -16.96 6.44
N THR A 439 -1.66 -17.19 5.95
CA THR A 439 -2.07 -18.46 5.34
C THR A 439 -1.29 -18.72 4.07
N TRP A 440 -1.24 -17.75 3.16
CA TRP A 440 -0.49 -17.88 1.91
C TRP A 440 0.98 -18.21 2.18
N LYS A 441 1.65 -17.41 3.03
CA LYS A 441 3.07 -17.60 3.34
C LYS A 441 3.36 -18.95 3.94
N SER A 442 2.58 -19.37 4.95
CA SER A 442 2.85 -20.63 5.67
C SER A 442 2.57 -21.88 4.83
N GLU A 443 1.44 -21.89 4.09
CA GLU A 443 1.11 -23.06 3.26
C GLU A 443 2.05 -23.13 2.04
N ARG A 444 2.42 -21.99 1.46
CA ARG A 444 3.43 -21.94 0.39
C ARG A 444 4.79 -22.43 0.85
N PHE A 445 5.23 -22.03 2.05
CA PHE A 445 6.48 -22.51 2.63
C PHE A 445 6.46 -24.03 2.89
N ARG A 446 5.34 -24.55 3.43
CA ARG A 446 5.16 -26.00 3.64
C ARG A 446 5.20 -26.77 2.33
N LEU A 447 4.51 -26.27 1.32
CA LEU A 447 4.53 -26.86 -0.02
C LEU A 447 5.95 -26.96 -0.57
N LEU A 448 6.68 -25.83 -0.57
CA LEU A 448 8.06 -25.78 -1.06
C LEU A 448 8.99 -26.71 -0.25
N ARG A 449 8.84 -26.76 1.06
CA ARG A 449 9.64 -27.65 1.92
C ARG A 449 9.42 -29.13 1.59
N ARG A 450 8.17 -29.57 1.47
CA ARG A 450 7.85 -30.94 1.05
C ARG A 450 8.43 -31.28 -0.32
N MET A 451 8.40 -30.31 -1.24
CA MET A 451 8.99 -30.49 -2.57
C MET A 451 10.52 -30.66 -2.52
N HIS A 452 11.21 -30.02 -1.57
CA HIS A 452 12.66 -30.13 -1.41
C HIS A 452 13.12 -31.38 -0.64
N GLU A 453 12.31 -31.90 0.28
CA GLU A 453 12.66 -33.08 1.08
C GLU A 453 12.86 -34.36 0.24
N HIS A 454 12.41 -34.36 -1.01
CA HIS A 454 12.53 -35.51 -1.94
C HIS A 454 13.55 -35.27 -3.07
N GLY A 455 14.37 -34.21 -3.02
CA GLY A 455 15.27 -33.81 -4.10
C GLY A 455 16.75 -34.15 -3.86
N ASN A 456 17.31 -35.04 -4.70
CA ASN A 456 18.75 -35.13 -4.92
C ASN A 456 19.28 -33.84 -5.57
N SER A 457 20.57 -33.52 -5.46
CA SER A 457 21.13 -32.37 -6.18
C SER A 457 20.96 -32.55 -7.69
N LEU A 458 20.71 -31.45 -8.39
CA LEU A 458 20.57 -31.45 -9.85
C LEU A 458 21.80 -32.05 -10.53
N GLU A 459 22.99 -31.73 -10.04
CA GLU A 459 24.25 -32.24 -10.58
C GLU A 459 24.38 -33.76 -10.40
N ALA A 460 24.02 -34.27 -9.21
CA ALA A 460 24.04 -35.72 -8.94
C ALA A 460 23.06 -36.49 -9.84
N MET A 461 21.91 -35.89 -10.10
CA MET A 461 20.92 -36.49 -11.01
C MET A 461 21.41 -36.50 -12.45
N ILE A 462 21.96 -35.40 -12.96
CA ILE A 462 22.50 -35.33 -14.33
C ILE A 462 23.61 -36.35 -14.49
N ALA A 463 24.55 -36.43 -13.52
CA ALA A 463 25.61 -37.42 -13.56
C ALA A 463 25.09 -38.88 -13.55
N SER A 464 24.01 -39.17 -12.84
CA SER A 464 23.35 -40.47 -12.86
C SER A 464 22.69 -40.78 -14.20
N LEU A 465 22.04 -39.79 -14.83
CA LEU A 465 21.40 -39.93 -16.15
C LEU A 465 22.41 -40.06 -17.30
N GLU A 466 23.62 -39.60 -17.12
CA GLU A 466 24.70 -39.82 -18.10
C GLU A 466 25.33 -41.20 -17.97
N LYS A 467 25.41 -41.76 -16.75
CA LYS A 467 25.88 -43.14 -16.54
C LYS A 467 24.87 -44.18 -17.04
N SER A 468 23.58 -43.92 -16.91
CA SER A 468 22.49 -44.79 -17.32
C SER A 468 21.46 -43.97 -18.09
N PRO A 469 21.73 -43.66 -19.37
CA PRO A 469 20.86 -42.78 -20.14
C PRO A 469 19.50 -43.43 -20.41
N PRO A 470 18.38 -42.73 -20.18
CA PRO A 470 17.07 -43.17 -20.62
C PRO A 470 16.95 -43.11 -22.14
N VAL A 471 15.89 -43.67 -22.67
CA VAL A 471 15.56 -43.56 -24.10
C VAL A 471 15.47 -42.07 -24.48
N ARG A 472 16.21 -41.67 -25.54
CA ARG A 472 16.20 -40.30 -26.03
C ARG A 472 15.24 -40.19 -27.21
N VAL A 473 14.42 -39.14 -27.22
CA VAL A 473 13.53 -38.77 -28.32
C VAL A 473 14.04 -37.51 -29.01
N PRO A 474 13.86 -37.38 -30.34
CA PRO A 474 14.33 -36.21 -31.07
C PRO A 474 13.73 -34.91 -30.56
N GLY A 475 14.49 -33.82 -30.66
CA GLY A 475 14.04 -32.49 -30.33
C GLY A 475 14.53 -31.97 -28.96
N THR A 476 13.92 -30.88 -28.53
CA THR A 476 14.29 -30.14 -27.30
C THR A 476 13.15 -30.14 -26.29
N ALA A 477 13.44 -30.54 -25.03
CA ALA A 477 12.53 -30.34 -23.91
C ALA A 477 12.99 -29.16 -23.07
N VAL A 478 12.09 -28.22 -22.86
CA VAL A 478 12.31 -27.06 -21.96
C VAL A 478 11.53 -27.29 -20.68
N TYR A 479 12.23 -27.45 -19.58
CA TYR A 479 11.63 -27.55 -18.26
C TYR A 479 11.73 -26.21 -17.53
N MET A 480 10.57 -25.63 -17.23
CA MET A 480 10.51 -24.39 -16.48
C MET A 480 10.90 -24.64 -15.02
N SER A 481 11.91 -23.90 -14.52
CA SER A 481 12.38 -23.99 -13.14
C SER A 481 12.26 -22.63 -12.44
N ARG A 482 11.86 -22.64 -11.17
CA ARG A 482 11.80 -21.41 -10.34
C ARG A 482 13.14 -21.10 -9.64
N ALA A 483 14.04 -22.07 -9.56
CA ALA A 483 15.34 -21.94 -8.92
C ALA A 483 16.40 -22.68 -9.73
N LEU A 484 17.66 -22.21 -9.64
CA LEU A 484 18.76 -22.67 -10.49
C LEU A 484 19.19 -24.12 -10.24
N ASN A 485 19.15 -24.57 -8.98
CA ASN A 485 19.70 -25.86 -8.58
C ASN A 485 18.62 -26.84 -8.13
N VAL A 486 17.37 -26.63 -8.57
CA VAL A 486 16.25 -27.49 -8.24
C VAL A 486 15.84 -28.29 -9.48
N ILE A 487 15.65 -29.59 -9.31
CA ILE A 487 15.16 -30.47 -10.35
C ILE A 487 13.69 -30.16 -10.63
N PRO A 488 13.30 -29.80 -11.86
CA PRO A 488 11.90 -29.55 -12.20
C PRO A 488 11.05 -30.82 -12.02
N PHE A 489 9.93 -30.71 -11.30
CA PHE A 489 9.03 -31.86 -11.09
C PHE A 489 8.50 -32.45 -12.39
N ALA A 490 8.21 -31.60 -13.37
CA ALA A 490 7.81 -32.07 -14.70
C ALA A 490 8.86 -33.02 -15.32
N MET A 491 10.17 -32.76 -15.09
CA MET A 491 11.23 -33.64 -15.55
C MET A 491 11.25 -34.98 -14.80
N LEU A 492 11.08 -34.95 -13.47
CA LEU A 492 11.00 -36.18 -12.66
C LEU A 492 9.80 -37.03 -13.06
N HIS A 493 8.63 -36.42 -13.27
CA HIS A 493 7.42 -37.15 -13.69
C HIS A 493 7.56 -37.73 -15.09
N ASN A 494 8.12 -36.95 -16.03
CA ASN A 494 8.40 -37.46 -17.38
C ASN A 494 9.33 -38.67 -17.35
N LEU A 495 10.41 -38.61 -16.58
CA LEU A 495 11.33 -39.73 -16.39
C LEU A 495 10.68 -40.93 -15.70
N LYS A 496 9.90 -40.72 -14.66
CA LYS A 496 9.28 -41.78 -13.88
C LYS A 496 8.22 -42.55 -14.65
N HIS A 497 7.37 -41.84 -15.40
CA HIS A 497 6.19 -42.42 -16.04
C HIS A 497 6.42 -42.74 -17.51
N ASN A 498 7.01 -41.84 -18.28
CA ASN A 498 7.27 -42.01 -19.71
C ASN A 498 8.63 -42.66 -19.97
N LYS A 499 9.58 -42.63 -19.02
CA LYS A 499 10.93 -43.23 -19.11
C LYS A 499 11.76 -42.70 -20.29
N VAL A 500 11.45 -41.50 -20.80
CA VAL A 500 12.14 -40.85 -21.90
C VAL A 500 12.63 -39.46 -21.55
N LEU A 501 13.69 -39.01 -22.23
CA LEU A 501 14.12 -37.64 -22.29
C LEU A 501 14.40 -37.22 -23.72
N HIS A 502 14.29 -35.94 -24.02
CA HIS A 502 14.68 -35.40 -25.30
C HIS A 502 16.22 -35.39 -25.46
N GLU A 503 16.68 -35.33 -26.71
CA GLU A 503 18.13 -35.23 -27.00
C GLU A 503 18.73 -34.00 -26.35
N ARG A 504 18.00 -32.88 -26.34
CA ARG A 504 18.36 -31.65 -25.63
C ARG A 504 17.38 -31.35 -24.53
N VAL A 505 17.91 -31.09 -23.34
CA VAL A 505 17.15 -30.70 -22.15
C VAL A 505 17.60 -29.31 -21.71
N VAL A 506 16.67 -28.37 -21.70
CA VAL A 506 16.92 -26.99 -21.27
C VAL A 506 16.17 -26.72 -19.98
N LEU A 507 16.88 -26.33 -18.93
CA LEU A 507 16.32 -25.86 -17.66
C LEU A 507 16.20 -24.34 -17.72
N LEU A 508 14.99 -23.84 -18.00
CA LEU A 508 14.76 -22.39 -18.16
C LEU A 508 14.29 -21.77 -16.86
N THR A 509 15.03 -20.79 -16.38
CA THR A 509 14.66 -19.95 -15.21
C THR A 509 14.47 -18.51 -15.66
N LEU A 510 13.31 -17.94 -15.34
CA LEU A 510 13.01 -16.54 -15.60
C LEU A 510 13.20 -15.72 -14.31
N ARG A 511 13.92 -14.61 -14.40
CA ARG A 511 14.16 -13.66 -13.30
C ARG A 511 13.63 -12.29 -13.67
N THR A 512 12.98 -11.64 -12.72
CA THR A 512 12.63 -10.22 -12.85
C THR A 512 13.67 -9.41 -12.08
N GLU A 513 14.36 -8.52 -12.78
CA GLU A 513 15.34 -7.59 -12.21
C GLU A 513 14.65 -6.32 -11.67
N ASP A 514 15.30 -5.64 -10.74
CA ASP A 514 14.81 -4.38 -10.17
C ASP A 514 14.98 -3.15 -11.11
N ALA A 515 15.39 -3.40 -12.36
CA ALA A 515 15.49 -2.40 -13.41
C ALA A 515 14.26 -2.41 -14.33
N PRO A 516 13.87 -1.28 -14.93
CA PRO A 516 12.73 -1.25 -15.86
C PRO A 516 12.99 -2.08 -17.13
N TYR A 517 14.21 -2.05 -17.64
CA TYR A 517 14.66 -2.81 -18.81
C TYR A 517 16.01 -3.42 -18.53
N VAL A 518 16.20 -4.66 -18.98
CA VAL A 518 17.49 -5.34 -18.93
C VAL A 518 18.21 -5.16 -20.26
N HIS A 519 19.47 -4.74 -20.17
CA HIS A 519 20.31 -4.56 -21.35
C HIS A 519 20.49 -5.90 -22.09
N ASN A 520 20.41 -5.88 -23.43
CA ASN A 520 20.41 -7.05 -24.28
C ASN A 520 21.54 -8.05 -24.01
N VAL A 521 22.73 -7.57 -23.65
CA VAL A 521 23.93 -8.41 -23.36
C VAL A 521 23.78 -9.23 -22.06
N ARG A 522 22.94 -8.78 -21.12
CA ARG A 522 22.73 -9.48 -19.83
C ARG A 522 21.38 -10.20 -19.76
N ARG A 523 20.64 -10.22 -20.86
CA ARG A 523 19.27 -10.74 -20.86
C ARG A 523 19.22 -12.25 -20.73
N VAL A 524 20.11 -12.97 -21.37
CA VAL A 524 20.16 -14.43 -21.34
C VAL A 524 21.56 -14.87 -20.94
N THR A 525 21.62 -15.82 -20.01
CA THR A 525 22.88 -16.49 -19.62
C THR A 525 22.68 -17.97 -19.85
N ILE A 526 23.60 -18.58 -20.59
CA ILE A 526 23.56 -20.01 -20.95
C ILE A 526 24.75 -20.70 -20.29
N GLU A 527 24.47 -21.80 -19.65
CA GLU A 527 25.46 -22.67 -19.03
C GLU A 527 25.20 -24.11 -19.48
N GLN A 528 26.19 -24.74 -20.11
CA GLN A 528 26.11 -26.15 -20.47
C GLN A 528 26.50 -26.98 -19.25
N LEU A 529 25.56 -27.74 -18.69
CA LEU A 529 25.77 -28.59 -17.51
C LEU A 529 26.33 -29.97 -17.90
N SER A 530 25.97 -30.44 -19.11
CA SER A 530 26.45 -31.68 -19.69
C SER A 530 26.21 -31.67 -21.22
N PRO A 531 26.66 -32.70 -21.96
CA PRO A 531 26.43 -32.76 -23.42
C PRO A 531 24.95 -32.66 -23.84
N THR A 532 24.03 -33.06 -22.94
CA THR A 532 22.59 -33.09 -23.22
C THR A 532 21.77 -32.10 -22.38
N PHE A 533 22.37 -31.46 -21.36
CA PHE A 533 21.68 -30.56 -20.43
C PHE A 533 22.24 -29.13 -20.49
N TRP A 534 21.35 -28.16 -20.60
CA TRP A 534 21.65 -26.74 -20.56
C TRP A 534 20.83 -26.04 -19.49
N ARG A 535 21.42 -25.07 -18.85
CA ARG A 535 20.76 -24.11 -17.96
C ARG A 535 20.66 -22.78 -18.70
N VAL A 536 19.47 -22.24 -18.81
CA VAL A 536 19.21 -20.94 -19.40
C VAL A 536 18.55 -20.07 -18.34
N VAL A 537 19.15 -18.92 -18.06
CA VAL A 537 18.59 -17.90 -17.16
C VAL A 537 18.29 -16.67 -18.00
N ALA A 538 17.01 -16.33 -18.09
CA ALA A 538 16.58 -15.13 -18.79
C ALA A 538 16.11 -14.08 -17.77
N SER A 539 16.76 -12.90 -17.81
CA SER A 539 16.47 -11.75 -16.96
C SER A 539 15.67 -10.71 -17.72
N TYR A 540 14.59 -10.27 -17.13
CA TYR A 540 13.69 -9.23 -17.66
C TYR A 540 13.53 -8.11 -16.64
N GLY A 541 13.46 -6.88 -17.14
CA GLY A 541 13.05 -5.76 -16.35
C GLY A 541 11.56 -5.86 -15.95
N TRP A 542 11.18 -5.17 -14.91
CA TRP A 542 9.79 -5.21 -14.44
C TRP A 542 8.78 -4.64 -15.45
N ARG A 543 9.21 -3.91 -16.49
CA ARG A 543 8.38 -3.40 -17.60
C ARG A 543 8.34 -4.33 -18.80
N GLU A 544 9.20 -5.31 -18.85
CA GLU A 544 9.30 -6.22 -19.99
C GLU A 544 8.40 -7.42 -19.76
N THR A 545 7.71 -7.84 -20.83
CA THR A 545 6.98 -9.10 -20.83
C THR A 545 7.95 -10.18 -21.33
N PRO A 546 8.20 -11.23 -20.54
CA PRO A 546 9.05 -12.32 -21.00
C PRO A 546 8.45 -13.00 -22.23
N ASN A 547 9.22 -13.06 -23.31
CA ASN A 547 8.84 -13.73 -24.55
C ASN A 547 9.83 -14.87 -24.84
N VAL A 548 9.30 -16.07 -24.89
CA VAL A 548 10.11 -17.29 -25.05
C VAL A 548 10.75 -17.37 -26.44
N GLU A 549 10.12 -16.86 -27.48
CA GLU A 549 10.69 -16.83 -28.83
C GLU A 549 11.95 -15.96 -28.88
N GLU A 550 11.92 -14.79 -28.23
CA GLU A 550 13.07 -13.93 -28.11
C GLU A 550 14.23 -14.59 -27.34
N ILE A 551 13.89 -15.30 -26.24
CA ILE A 551 14.90 -16.05 -25.46
C ILE A 551 15.60 -17.05 -26.36
N PHE A 552 14.87 -17.87 -27.10
CA PHE A 552 15.48 -18.91 -27.96
C PHE A 552 16.20 -18.35 -29.17
N HIS A 553 15.73 -17.26 -29.75
CA HIS A 553 16.49 -16.57 -30.78
C HIS A 553 17.87 -16.14 -30.26
N ARG A 554 17.94 -15.62 -29.04
CA ARG A 554 19.23 -15.23 -28.39
C ARG A 554 20.08 -16.46 -28.05
N CYS A 555 19.47 -17.53 -27.55
CA CYS A 555 20.17 -18.78 -27.30
C CYS A 555 20.85 -19.31 -28.57
N GLY A 556 20.22 -19.16 -29.73
CA GLY A 556 20.80 -19.51 -31.02
C GLY A 556 22.07 -18.73 -31.38
N LEU A 557 22.12 -17.45 -31.01
CA LEU A 557 23.30 -16.60 -31.21
C LEU A 557 24.49 -17.02 -30.34
N GLU A 558 24.24 -17.69 -29.20
CA GLU A 558 25.26 -18.19 -28.26
C GLU A 558 25.54 -19.70 -28.43
N GLY A 559 25.07 -20.31 -29.52
CA GLY A 559 25.38 -21.70 -29.86
C GLY A 559 24.37 -22.75 -29.42
N LEU A 560 23.31 -22.38 -28.67
CA LEU A 560 22.21 -23.27 -28.32
C LEU A 560 21.05 -23.08 -29.29
N ASN A 561 21.07 -23.80 -30.38
CA ASN A 561 20.03 -23.71 -31.44
C ASN A 561 18.81 -24.53 -31.06
N CYS A 562 17.75 -23.87 -30.56
CA CYS A 562 16.45 -24.47 -30.25
C CYS A 562 15.42 -24.02 -31.27
N ARG A 563 15.03 -24.91 -32.18
CA ARG A 563 13.95 -24.66 -33.16
C ARG A 563 12.60 -24.76 -32.46
N MET A 564 11.79 -23.71 -32.50
CA MET A 564 10.48 -23.69 -31.83
C MET A 564 9.58 -24.84 -32.23
N MET A 565 9.61 -25.25 -33.52
CA MET A 565 8.79 -26.35 -34.02
C MET A 565 9.19 -27.74 -33.47
N GLU A 566 10.42 -27.88 -32.97
CA GLU A 566 10.97 -29.12 -32.41
C GLU A 566 11.10 -29.01 -30.86
N THR A 567 10.51 -27.96 -30.25
CA THR A 567 10.64 -27.68 -28.82
C THR A 567 9.31 -27.92 -28.11
N SER A 568 9.34 -28.65 -27.01
CA SER A 568 8.21 -28.85 -26.09
C SER A 568 8.50 -28.26 -24.74
N PHE A 569 7.55 -27.49 -24.19
CA PHE A 569 7.65 -26.84 -22.87
C PHE A 569 6.94 -27.68 -21.83
N PHE A 570 7.70 -28.18 -20.88
CA PHE A 570 7.17 -28.97 -19.78
C PHE A 570 7.01 -28.10 -18.53
N MET A 571 5.78 -28.01 -18.07
CA MET A 571 5.42 -27.24 -16.87
C MET A 571 4.82 -28.14 -15.81
N SER A 572 5.14 -27.85 -14.54
CA SER A 572 4.51 -28.55 -13.42
C SER A 572 3.23 -27.85 -13.02
N HIS A 573 2.12 -28.59 -13.01
CA HIS A 573 0.86 -28.16 -12.43
C HIS A 573 0.64 -28.88 -11.10
N GLU A 574 0.57 -28.10 -10.01
CA GLU A 574 0.40 -28.65 -8.66
C GLU A 574 -1.10 -28.74 -8.35
N SER A 575 -1.67 -29.94 -8.36
CA SER A 575 -3.02 -30.21 -7.86
C SER A 575 -2.96 -30.48 -6.36
N LEU A 576 -3.41 -29.54 -5.56
CA LEU A 576 -3.33 -29.63 -4.10
C LEU A 576 -4.54 -30.38 -3.54
N ILE A 577 -4.29 -31.36 -2.69
CA ILE A 577 -5.29 -32.11 -1.92
C ILE A 577 -5.13 -31.78 -0.46
N ILE A 578 -6.26 -31.52 0.23
CA ILE A 578 -6.25 -31.30 1.67
C ILE A 578 -6.26 -32.67 2.35
N GLY A 579 -5.18 -32.98 3.07
CA GLY A 579 -5.06 -34.19 3.88
C GLY A 579 -5.93 -34.16 5.15
N ASP A 580 -5.86 -35.23 5.89
CA ASP A 580 -6.60 -35.36 7.16
C ASP A 580 -5.92 -34.53 8.26
N ARG A 581 -6.52 -33.38 8.55
CA ARG A 581 -5.99 -32.34 9.46
C ARG A 581 -7.09 -31.84 10.40
N PRO A 582 -6.74 -31.24 11.55
CA PRO A 582 -7.67 -30.52 12.42
C PRO A 582 -8.49 -29.49 11.63
N TRP A 583 -9.72 -29.27 12.03
CA TRP A 583 -10.69 -28.43 11.30
C TRP A 583 -10.17 -27.02 10.96
N TYR A 584 -9.42 -26.38 11.86
CA TYR A 584 -8.85 -25.04 11.65
C TYR A 584 -7.76 -25.02 10.58
N LEU A 585 -6.97 -26.10 10.46
CA LEU A 585 -5.97 -26.26 9.39
C LEU A 585 -6.64 -26.62 8.07
N ARG A 586 -7.77 -27.35 8.07
CA ARG A 586 -8.57 -27.59 6.87
C ARG A 586 -9.15 -26.30 6.32
N LEU A 587 -9.63 -25.38 7.19
CA LEU A 587 -10.11 -24.06 6.79
C LEU A 587 -8.99 -23.23 6.12
N ARG A 588 -7.80 -23.22 6.73
CA ARG A 588 -6.62 -22.58 6.12
C ARG A 588 -6.25 -23.20 4.77
N GLY A 589 -6.29 -24.52 4.67
CA GLY A 589 -6.04 -25.25 3.43
C GLY A 589 -7.07 -24.87 2.35
N LYS A 590 -8.37 -24.78 2.67
CA LYS A 590 -9.41 -24.33 1.74
C LYS A 590 -9.18 -22.89 1.26
N LEU A 591 -8.81 -21.99 2.18
CA LEU A 591 -8.47 -20.61 1.82
C LEU A 591 -7.24 -20.58 0.89
N PHE A 592 -6.19 -21.34 1.21
CA PHE A 592 -5.01 -21.42 0.36
C PHE A 592 -5.34 -21.95 -1.04
N LEU A 593 -6.18 -23.00 -1.14
CA LEU A 593 -6.64 -23.51 -2.44
C LEU A 593 -7.43 -22.47 -3.24
N ALA A 594 -8.32 -21.72 -2.58
CA ALA A 594 -9.06 -20.65 -3.24
C ALA A 594 -8.11 -19.55 -3.77
N LEU A 595 -7.12 -19.16 -2.98
CA LEU A 595 -6.09 -18.19 -3.38
C LEU A 595 -5.23 -18.73 -4.53
N GLN A 596 -4.84 -20.01 -4.49
CA GLN A 596 -4.03 -20.65 -5.53
C GLN A 596 -4.77 -20.75 -6.88
N ARG A 597 -6.07 -21.08 -6.85
CA ARG A 597 -6.90 -21.14 -8.05
C ARG A 597 -7.05 -19.80 -8.77
N ASN A 598 -7.04 -18.72 -8.01
CA ASN A 598 -7.12 -17.34 -8.52
C ASN A 598 -5.75 -16.69 -8.76
N ALA A 599 -4.65 -17.40 -8.49
CA ALA A 599 -3.31 -16.92 -8.78
C ALA A 599 -3.01 -16.96 -10.28
N LEU A 600 -2.18 -16.05 -10.75
CA LEU A 600 -1.73 -16.01 -12.14
C LEU A 600 -0.96 -17.31 -12.47
N ARG A 601 -1.31 -17.95 -13.57
CA ARG A 601 -0.64 -19.17 -14.05
C ARG A 601 0.65 -18.81 -14.78
N ALA A 602 1.66 -19.67 -14.65
CA ALA A 602 2.95 -19.44 -15.30
C ALA A 602 2.86 -19.39 -16.85
N PRO A 603 2.06 -20.22 -17.55
CA PRO A 603 1.92 -20.13 -19.01
C PRO A 603 1.42 -18.75 -19.48
N ASP A 604 0.44 -18.19 -18.75
CA ASP A 604 -0.16 -16.90 -19.08
C ASP A 604 0.82 -15.72 -18.85
N GLN A 605 1.81 -15.93 -17.99
CA GLN A 605 2.80 -14.91 -17.65
C GLN A 605 3.93 -14.81 -18.68
N PHE A 606 4.20 -15.91 -19.46
CA PHE A 606 5.44 -16.03 -20.25
C PHE A 606 5.19 -16.13 -21.77
N GLU A 607 3.96 -15.89 -22.23
CA GLU A 607 3.57 -15.93 -23.65
C GLU A 607 4.07 -17.18 -24.39
N ILE A 608 3.95 -18.35 -23.74
CA ILE A 608 4.37 -19.61 -24.36
C ILE A 608 3.28 -20.07 -25.34
N PRO A 609 3.63 -20.50 -26.58
CA PRO A 609 2.65 -20.99 -27.51
C PRO A 609 1.84 -22.18 -26.97
N PRO A 610 0.50 -22.07 -26.86
CA PRO A 610 -0.33 -23.07 -26.17
C PRO A 610 -0.20 -24.50 -26.72
N ASN A 611 0.04 -24.63 -28.02
CA ASN A 611 0.19 -25.92 -28.71
C ASN A 611 1.54 -26.62 -28.46
N ARG A 612 2.44 -26.00 -27.71
CA ARG A 612 3.77 -26.52 -27.34
C ARG A 612 3.93 -26.77 -25.85
N VAL A 613 2.90 -26.50 -25.06
CA VAL A 613 2.91 -26.69 -23.62
C VAL A 613 2.41 -28.07 -23.24
N ILE A 614 3.17 -28.77 -22.41
CA ILE A 614 2.78 -30.01 -21.76
C ILE A 614 2.74 -29.73 -20.25
N GLU A 615 1.54 -29.72 -19.68
CA GLU A 615 1.36 -29.60 -18.24
C GLU A 615 1.32 -30.97 -17.58
N LEU A 616 2.27 -31.24 -16.69
CA LEU A 616 2.31 -32.47 -15.91
C LEU A 616 1.77 -32.20 -14.51
N GLY A 617 0.61 -32.76 -14.22
CA GLY A 617 -0.07 -32.63 -12.94
C GLY A 617 0.59 -33.48 -11.86
N THR A 618 0.97 -32.86 -10.75
CA THR A 618 1.42 -33.56 -9.53
C THR A 618 0.40 -33.31 -8.43
N GLN A 619 -0.13 -34.39 -7.85
CA GLN A 619 -0.95 -34.29 -6.66
C GLN A 619 -0.05 -34.14 -5.43
N VAL A 620 -0.21 -33.02 -4.71
CA VAL A 620 0.52 -32.75 -3.49
C VAL A 620 -0.48 -32.59 -2.36
N GLU A 621 -0.35 -33.41 -1.33
CA GLU A 621 -1.15 -33.31 -0.13
C GLU A 621 -0.59 -32.19 0.76
N ILE A 622 -1.45 -31.24 1.15
CA ILE A 622 -1.09 -30.10 2.02
C ILE A 622 -1.79 -30.21 3.38
#